data_2fb3f21cdf81e9ebdab4406e7033d092
#
_entry.id   2fb3f21cdf81e9ebdab4406e7033d092
#
_cell.length_a   1.000
_cell.length_b   1.000
_cell.length_c   1.000
_cell.angle_alpha   90.00
_cell.angle_beta   90.00
_cell.angle_gamma   90.00
#
_symmetry.space_group_name_H-M   'P 1'
#
loop_
_entity.id
_entity.type
_entity.pdbx_description
1 polymer ?
#
loop_
_entity_poly.entity_id
_entity_poly.type
_entity_poly.pdbx_seq_one_letter_code
_entity_poly.pdbx_strand_id
1 'polypeptide(L)'
;MIRFSLYDDIPAMTALWQEAFGDDESFINAFFKSFYTPQNVPVFVIDGEIAAMLFLLGGEMSIGGKRYPAYYLYAASTKKSQRGKGLMTELLDFSARTAADRGQAFICLKPGEKELFDFYEKRGYLPAFGRKVFTVHRSELVKPSVIAHNNSAFDLLELREAALGSCDRFIWDKNSVNKAVKLSVCGGDKLFQCCKGYSLYSINDRVCTVKEFAFSCDFTAEFASYIFSNTDCESINFSLPCSAPCAFDAAYECSGEALPLTIEAADAIINVDNAYLGLTLD
;
A
#
# COMPACT_ATOMS: atom_id res chain seq x y z
N MET A 1 5.24 27.02 -8.93
CA MET A 1 4.41 27.41 -7.76
C MET A 1 3.71 26.16 -7.22
N ILE A 2 3.73 25.98 -5.89
CA ILE A 2 2.99 24.86 -5.26
C ILE A 2 1.66 25.38 -4.70
N ARG A 3 0.60 24.62 -4.88
CA ARG A 3 -0.72 24.83 -4.30
C ARG A 3 -1.44 23.49 -4.10
N PHE A 4 -2.53 23.50 -3.39
CA PHE A 4 -3.46 22.36 -3.43
C PHE A 4 -4.22 22.33 -4.77
N SER A 5 -4.57 21.12 -5.18
CA SER A 5 -5.33 20.91 -6.42
C SER A 5 -6.75 21.48 -6.33
N LEU A 6 -7.39 21.64 -7.48
CA LEU A 6 -8.79 22.00 -7.65
C LEU A 6 -9.51 20.88 -8.38
N TYR A 7 -10.84 20.87 -8.35
CA TYR A 7 -11.60 19.87 -9.11
C TYR A 7 -11.35 19.99 -10.63
N ASP A 8 -11.09 21.19 -11.11
CA ASP A 8 -10.77 21.45 -12.53
C ASP A 8 -9.39 20.91 -12.94
N ASP A 9 -8.53 20.56 -11.98
CA ASP A 9 -7.22 19.94 -12.24
C ASP A 9 -7.32 18.44 -12.57
N ILE A 10 -8.44 17.79 -12.29
CA ILE A 10 -8.59 16.32 -12.44
C ILE A 10 -8.15 15.82 -13.83
N PRO A 11 -8.53 16.45 -14.97
CA PRO A 11 -8.08 15.97 -16.28
C PRO A 11 -6.56 16.03 -16.43
N ALA A 12 -5.90 17.10 -15.96
CA ALA A 12 -4.46 17.25 -16.04
C ALA A 12 -3.73 16.26 -15.12
N MET A 13 -4.26 16.02 -13.92
CA MET A 13 -3.74 15.01 -13.00
C MET A 13 -3.92 13.58 -13.53
N THR A 14 -5.04 13.28 -14.18
CA THR A 14 -5.27 12.00 -14.86
C THR A 14 -4.24 11.75 -15.96
N ALA A 15 -3.99 12.76 -16.80
CA ALA A 15 -2.97 12.64 -17.86
C ALA A 15 -1.57 12.44 -17.30
N LEU A 16 -1.21 13.16 -16.20
CA LEU A 16 0.08 12.97 -15.52
C LEU A 16 0.22 11.58 -14.88
N TRP A 17 -0.87 11.06 -14.31
CA TRP A 17 -0.92 9.71 -13.76
C TRP A 17 -0.68 8.65 -14.84
N GLN A 18 -1.41 8.74 -15.96
CA GLN A 18 -1.21 7.83 -17.10
C GLN A 18 0.22 7.88 -17.65
N GLU A 19 0.80 9.09 -17.77
CA GLU A 19 2.20 9.25 -18.20
C GLU A 19 3.19 8.57 -17.24
N ALA A 20 2.92 8.64 -15.94
CA ALA A 20 3.83 8.16 -14.90
C ALA A 20 3.73 6.65 -14.67
N PHE A 21 2.52 6.10 -14.60
CA PHE A 21 2.24 4.74 -14.12
C PHE A 21 1.63 3.83 -15.18
N GLY A 22 1.02 4.39 -16.24
CA GLY A 22 0.42 3.59 -17.32
C GLY A 22 -0.94 2.98 -16.99
N ASP A 23 -1.54 3.35 -15.87
CA ASP A 23 -2.83 2.81 -15.44
C ASP A 23 -3.96 3.24 -16.38
N ASP A 24 -4.99 2.39 -16.48
CA ASP A 24 -6.18 2.67 -17.25
C ASP A 24 -6.99 3.83 -16.65
N GLU A 25 -7.58 4.66 -17.51
CA GLU A 25 -8.39 5.80 -17.10
C GLU A 25 -9.56 5.37 -16.18
N SER A 26 -10.12 4.19 -16.39
CA SER A 26 -11.17 3.63 -15.54
C SER A 26 -10.73 3.41 -14.09
N PHE A 27 -9.50 2.90 -13.90
CA PHE A 27 -8.89 2.74 -12.57
C PHE A 27 -8.63 4.10 -11.93
N ILE A 28 -8.01 5.03 -12.68
CA ILE A 28 -7.71 6.38 -12.19
C ILE A 28 -8.98 7.10 -11.76
N ASN A 29 -10.04 7.05 -12.58
CA ASN A 29 -11.34 7.66 -12.26
C ASN A 29 -11.98 7.02 -11.01
N ALA A 30 -11.88 5.70 -10.84
CA ALA A 30 -12.35 5.00 -9.65
C ALA A 30 -11.56 5.43 -8.40
N PHE A 31 -10.24 5.60 -8.52
CA PHE A 31 -9.39 6.12 -7.45
C PHE A 31 -9.78 7.56 -7.08
N PHE A 32 -9.88 8.48 -8.03
CA PHE A 32 -10.29 9.86 -7.77
C PHE A 32 -11.65 9.91 -7.07
N LYS A 33 -12.63 9.14 -7.55
CA LYS A 33 -13.96 9.07 -6.93
C LYS A 33 -13.92 8.55 -5.48
N SER A 34 -12.95 7.71 -5.16
CA SER A 34 -12.83 7.06 -3.84
C SER A 34 -12.02 7.85 -2.83
N PHE A 35 -10.91 8.45 -3.26
CA PHE A 35 -9.89 8.98 -2.35
C PHE A 35 -9.57 10.46 -2.56
N TYR A 36 -9.97 11.07 -3.68
CA TYR A 36 -9.61 12.43 -3.97
C TYR A 36 -10.39 13.44 -3.13
N THR A 37 -9.62 14.34 -2.52
CA THR A 37 -10.10 15.62 -1.99
C THR A 37 -9.05 16.68 -2.33
N PRO A 38 -9.44 17.87 -2.84
CA PRO A 38 -8.46 18.89 -3.24
C PRO A 38 -7.39 19.17 -2.17
N GLN A 39 -7.78 19.22 -0.91
CA GLN A 39 -6.93 19.57 0.22
C GLN A 39 -5.83 18.52 0.52
N ASN A 40 -5.95 17.32 -0.04
CA ASN A 40 -5.00 16.22 0.18
C ASN A 40 -4.09 15.96 -1.03
N VAL A 41 -4.18 16.82 -2.06
CA VAL A 41 -3.39 16.65 -3.28
C VAL A 41 -2.64 17.94 -3.60
N PRO A 42 -1.43 18.13 -3.04
CA PRO A 42 -0.55 19.20 -3.47
C PRO A 42 -0.07 18.95 -4.90
N VAL A 43 -0.01 20.01 -5.69
CA VAL A 43 0.45 20.02 -7.07
C VAL A 43 1.50 21.10 -7.29
N PHE A 44 2.47 20.81 -8.15
CA PHE A 44 3.42 21.81 -8.63
C PHE A 44 2.97 22.32 -10.01
N VAL A 45 2.77 23.63 -10.12
CA VAL A 45 2.30 24.28 -11.35
C VAL A 45 3.41 25.10 -11.98
N ILE A 46 3.68 24.89 -13.27
CA ILE A 46 4.62 25.65 -14.11
C ILE A 46 3.83 26.15 -15.32
N ASP A 47 3.88 27.44 -15.58
CA ASP A 47 3.23 28.10 -16.73
C ASP A 47 1.73 27.74 -16.87
N GLY A 48 1.04 27.57 -15.74
CA GLY A 48 -0.38 27.20 -15.69
C GLY A 48 -0.64 25.70 -15.81
N GLU A 49 0.36 24.86 -16.05
CA GLU A 49 0.23 23.41 -16.18
C GLU A 49 0.72 22.67 -14.95
N ILE A 50 0.05 21.57 -14.59
CA ILE A 50 0.51 20.66 -13.52
C ILE A 50 1.74 19.90 -14.00
N ALA A 51 2.86 20.12 -13.31
CA ALA A 51 4.14 19.50 -13.59
C ALA A 51 4.47 18.34 -12.65
N ALA A 52 3.95 18.36 -11.41
CA ALA A 52 4.08 17.28 -10.44
C ALA A 52 2.88 17.24 -9.51
N MET A 53 2.60 16.07 -8.95
CA MET A 53 1.52 15.85 -7.96
C MET A 53 1.91 14.73 -7.01
N LEU A 54 1.23 14.68 -5.85
CA LEU A 54 1.17 13.52 -4.96
C LEU A 54 -0.14 13.55 -4.16
N PHE A 55 -0.51 12.42 -3.57
CA PHE A 55 -1.68 12.28 -2.71
C PHE A 55 -1.25 12.01 -1.27
N LEU A 56 -1.93 12.64 -0.31
CA LEU A 56 -1.79 12.42 1.12
C LEU A 56 -3.07 11.77 1.65
N LEU A 57 -3.07 10.45 1.77
CA LEU A 57 -4.22 9.67 2.23
C LEU A 57 -4.15 9.49 3.74
N GLY A 58 -5.24 9.79 4.45
CA GLY A 58 -5.28 9.75 5.92
C GLY A 58 -5.28 8.32 6.48
N GLY A 59 -4.60 8.16 7.61
CA GLY A 59 -4.53 6.93 8.39
C GLY A 59 -3.78 7.15 9.70
N GLU A 60 -3.33 6.07 10.31
CA GLU A 60 -2.54 6.09 11.54
C GLU A 60 -1.36 5.11 11.41
N MET A 61 -0.25 5.41 12.07
CA MET A 61 0.84 4.46 12.30
C MET A 61 0.71 3.90 13.71
N SER A 62 0.63 2.58 13.85
CA SER A 62 0.69 1.88 15.13
C SER A 62 2.12 1.41 15.40
N ILE A 63 2.67 1.80 16.54
CA ILE A 63 4.02 1.43 17.00
C ILE A 63 3.93 1.09 18.49
N GLY A 64 4.30 -0.14 18.86
CA GLY A 64 4.26 -0.60 20.25
C GLY A 64 2.87 -0.48 20.88
N GLY A 65 1.81 -0.61 20.09
CA GLY A 65 0.41 -0.44 20.53
C GLY A 65 -0.06 1.02 20.65
N LYS A 66 0.82 2.00 20.44
CA LYS A 66 0.46 3.41 20.39
C LYS A 66 0.12 3.84 18.96
N ARG A 67 -0.91 4.68 18.81
CA ARG A 67 -1.36 5.20 17.50
C ARG A 67 -0.90 6.63 17.30
N TYR A 68 -0.38 6.92 16.13
CA TYR A 68 0.11 8.22 15.70
C TYR A 68 -0.62 8.61 14.41
N PRO A 69 -1.20 9.82 14.33
CA PRO A 69 -1.80 10.31 13.10
C PRO A 69 -0.77 10.29 11.95
N ALA A 70 -1.15 9.76 10.79
CA ALA A 70 -0.23 9.62 9.68
C ALA A 70 -0.92 9.81 8.33
N TYR A 71 -0.13 10.26 7.34
CA TYR A 71 -0.53 10.19 5.94
C TYR A 71 0.19 9.03 5.23
N TYR A 72 -0.53 8.37 4.32
CA TYR A 72 0.07 7.53 3.29
C TYR A 72 0.26 8.37 2.04
N LEU A 73 1.50 8.55 1.61
CA LEU A 73 1.86 9.26 0.40
C LEU A 73 1.74 8.30 -0.78
N TYR A 74 0.91 8.67 -1.75
CA TYR A 74 0.60 7.84 -2.90
C TYR A 74 0.70 8.60 -4.21
N ALA A 75 0.95 7.89 -5.31
CA ALA A 75 0.98 8.38 -6.69
C ALA A 75 1.84 9.65 -6.89
N ALA A 76 3.00 9.72 -6.20
CA ALA A 76 3.97 10.79 -6.41
C ALA A 76 4.52 10.75 -7.84
N SER A 77 4.23 11.77 -8.64
CA SER A 77 4.58 11.79 -10.06
C SER A 77 5.03 13.16 -10.54
N THR A 78 5.97 13.15 -11.49
CA THR A 78 6.48 14.35 -12.16
C THR A 78 6.48 14.10 -13.66
N LYS A 79 5.94 15.06 -14.44
CA LYS A 79 5.99 15.06 -15.93
C LYS A 79 7.38 14.69 -16.41
N LYS A 80 7.51 13.76 -17.36
CA LYS A 80 8.82 13.30 -17.88
C LYS A 80 9.73 14.45 -18.32
N SER A 81 9.15 15.47 -18.97
CA SER A 81 9.87 16.67 -19.44
C SER A 81 10.34 17.62 -18.31
N GLN A 82 9.86 17.43 -17.08
CA GLN A 82 10.15 18.25 -15.91
C GLN A 82 10.97 17.51 -14.84
N ARG A 83 11.30 16.23 -15.08
CA ARG A 83 12.13 15.44 -14.15
C ARG A 83 13.56 16.02 -14.03
N GLY A 84 14.22 15.74 -12.91
CA GLY A 84 15.58 16.19 -12.64
C GLY A 84 15.71 17.67 -12.24
N LYS A 85 14.60 18.42 -12.12
CA LYS A 85 14.60 19.85 -11.75
C LYS A 85 14.28 20.13 -10.28
N GLY A 86 14.19 19.11 -9.44
CA GLY A 86 13.91 19.25 -8.01
C GLY A 86 12.43 19.40 -7.63
N LEU A 87 11.49 19.40 -8.60
CA LEU A 87 10.07 19.69 -8.35
C LEU A 87 9.45 18.76 -7.30
N MET A 88 9.73 17.44 -7.38
CA MET A 88 9.21 16.48 -6.41
C MET A 88 9.83 16.72 -5.02
N THR A 89 11.10 17.12 -4.93
CA THR A 89 11.73 17.47 -3.65
C THR A 89 10.99 18.63 -2.97
N GLU A 90 10.76 19.72 -3.71
CA GLU A 90 10.01 20.87 -3.18
C GLU A 90 8.58 20.50 -2.79
N LEU A 91 7.94 19.62 -3.56
CA LEU A 91 6.59 19.15 -3.28
C LEU A 91 6.52 18.27 -2.03
N LEU A 92 7.52 17.40 -1.81
CA LEU A 92 7.68 16.61 -0.60
C LEU A 92 7.90 17.49 0.63
N ASP A 93 8.76 18.51 0.53
CA ASP A 93 9.03 19.48 1.61
C ASP A 93 7.78 20.28 1.97
N PHE A 94 7.01 20.71 0.96
CA PHE A 94 5.70 21.34 1.17
C PHE A 94 4.73 20.41 1.88
N SER A 95 4.67 19.16 1.45
CA SER A 95 3.80 18.14 2.01
C SER A 95 4.15 17.80 3.46
N ALA A 96 5.44 17.72 3.79
CA ALA A 96 5.93 17.49 5.15
C ALA A 96 5.54 18.63 6.09
N ARG A 97 5.76 19.88 5.70
CA ARG A 97 5.32 21.05 6.48
C ARG A 97 3.80 21.06 6.67
N THR A 98 3.05 20.83 5.59
CA THR A 98 1.59 20.79 5.66
C THR A 98 1.07 19.67 6.57
N ALA A 99 1.69 18.50 6.53
CA ALA A 99 1.33 17.37 7.39
C ALA A 99 1.60 17.69 8.86
N ALA A 100 2.77 18.28 9.17
CA ALA A 100 3.11 18.73 10.52
C ALA A 100 2.13 19.79 11.04
N ASP A 101 1.80 20.80 10.23
CA ASP A 101 0.81 21.84 10.58
C ASP A 101 -0.59 21.27 10.84
N ARG A 102 -0.92 20.13 10.24
CA ARG A 102 -2.16 19.38 10.44
C ARG A 102 -2.09 18.39 11.60
N GLY A 103 -1.00 18.37 12.36
CA GLY A 103 -0.81 17.49 13.52
C GLY A 103 -0.52 16.03 13.17
N GLN A 104 -0.08 15.75 11.94
CA GLN A 104 0.39 14.40 11.60
C GLN A 104 1.75 14.13 12.23
N ALA A 105 1.95 12.91 12.68
CA ALA A 105 3.22 12.45 13.24
C ALA A 105 4.11 11.77 12.19
N PHE A 106 3.52 11.20 11.13
CA PHE A 106 4.24 10.49 10.08
C PHE A 106 3.70 10.78 8.67
N ILE A 107 4.59 10.68 7.69
CA ILE A 107 4.24 10.40 6.29
C ILE A 107 4.86 9.06 5.93
N CYS A 108 4.02 8.08 5.60
CA CYS A 108 4.42 6.72 5.21
C CYS A 108 4.29 6.56 3.70
N LEU A 109 5.16 5.77 3.09
CA LEU A 109 5.08 5.47 1.66
C LEU A 109 5.68 4.10 1.33
N LYS A 110 5.33 3.59 0.14
CA LYS A 110 5.98 2.47 -0.52
C LYS A 110 6.66 3.01 -1.76
N PRO A 111 8.01 2.98 -1.85
CA PRO A 111 8.70 3.29 -3.09
C PRO A 111 8.29 2.32 -4.20
N GLY A 112 7.99 2.84 -5.40
CA GLY A 112 7.58 2.00 -6.53
C GLY A 112 8.72 1.17 -7.12
N GLU A 113 9.95 1.67 -6.98
CA GLU A 113 11.17 1.04 -7.49
C GLU A 113 12.27 1.09 -6.42
N LYS A 114 13.21 0.16 -6.49
CA LYS A 114 14.28 0.02 -5.49
C LYS A 114 15.16 1.27 -5.39
N GLU A 115 15.40 1.92 -6.49
CA GLU A 115 16.22 3.14 -6.58
C GLU A 115 15.58 4.34 -5.88
N LEU A 116 14.27 4.31 -5.67
CA LEU A 116 13.54 5.37 -4.98
C LEU A 116 13.71 5.33 -3.46
N PHE A 117 14.15 4.22 -2.86
CA PHE A 117 14.48 4.19 -1.43
C PHE A 117 15.58 5.22 -1.12
N ASP A 118 16.71 5.20 -1.84
CA ASP A 118 17.78 6.19 -1.68
C ASP A 118 17.29 7.64 -1.88
N PHE A 119 16.29 7.83 -2.74
CA PHE A 119 15.72 9.14 -3.00
C PHE A 119 14.94 9.67 -1.79
N TYR A 120 14.16 8.82 -1.13
CA TYR A 120 13.40 9.20 0.05
C TYR A 120 14.26 9.24 1.32
N GLU A 121 15.20 8.32 1.51
CA GLU A 121 16.15 8.35 2.63
C GLU A 121 16.95 9.66 2.68
N LYS A 122 17.41 10.17 1.54
CA LYS A 122 18.09 11.48 1.44
C LYS A 122 17.21 12.65 1.87
N ARG A 123 15.92 12.44 2.07
CA ARG A 123 14.92 13.43 2.51
C ARG A 123 14.39 13.14 3.91
N GLY A 124 15.09 12.29 4.65
CA GLY A 124 14.78 11.99 6.05
C GLY A 124 13.74 10.88 6.26
N TYR A 125 13.29 10.20 5.19
CA TYR A 125 12.51 8.99 5.35
C TYR A 125 13.39 7.87 5.86
N LEU A 126 12.85 7.01 6.71
CA LEU A 126 13.55 5.91 7.32
C LEU A 126 12.87 4.59 6.94
N PRO A 127 13.62 3.52 6.69
CA PRO A 127 13.05 2.18 6.56
C PRO A 127 12.20 1.85 7.79
N ALA A 128 10.93 1.52 7.58
CA ALA A 128 9.98 1.27 8.66
C ALA A 128 9.11 0.04 8.42
N PHE A 129 8.92 -0.32 7.17
CA PHE A 129 7.99 -1.40 6.80
C PHE A 129 8.74 -2.57 6.19
N GLY A 130 8.36 -3.77 6.61
CA GLY A 130 8.92 -5.01 6.12
C GLY A 130 7.85 -6.03 5.73
N ARG A 131 8.26 -7.00 4.96
CA ARG A 131 7.45 -8.13 4.56
C ARG A 131 8.27 -9.41 4.47
N LYS A 132 7.61 -10.55 4.71
CA LYS A 132 8.11 -11.88 4.36
C LYS A 132 7.71 -12.18 2.92
N VAL A 133 8.66 -12.64 2.11
CA VAL A 133 8.40 -13.04 0.73
C VAL A 133 8.91 -14.46 0.49
N PHE A 134 8.10 -15.25 -0.20
CA PHE A 134 8.46 -16.59 -0.64
C PHE A 134 7.57 -17.02 -1.80
N THR A 135 8.03 -18.02 -2.54
CA THR A 135 7.26 -18.61 -3.64
C THR A 135 6.94 -20.05 -3.30
N VAL A 136 5.70 -20.45 -3.55
CA VAL A 136 5.25 -21.86 -3.44
C VAL A 136 4.95 -22.37 -4.84
N HIS A 137 5.60 -23.46 -5.25
CA HIS A 137 5.32 -24.12 -6.53
C HIS A 137 4.27 -25.21 -6.37
N ARG A 138 3.45 -25.41 -7.41
CA ARG A 138 2.42 -26.46 -7.43
C ARG A 138 2.97 -27.85 -7.11
N SER A 139 4.20 -28.15 -7.56
CA SER A 139 4.87 -29.42 -7.32
C SER A 139 5.27 -29.68 -5.86
N GLU A 140 5.29 -28.64 -5.02
CA GLU A 140 5.69 -28.71 -3.60
C GLU A 140 4.52 -29.08 -2.68
N LEU A 141 3.29 -28.92 -3.14
CA LEU A 141 2.10 -29.27 -2.36
C LEU A 141 1.77 -30.75 -2.43
N VAL A 142 2.04 -31.46 -1.32
CA VAL A 142 1.90 -32.90 -1.23
C VAL A 142 0.45 -33.40 -1.16
N LYS A 143 -0.51 -32.56 -0.71
CA LYS A 143 -1.96 -32.89 -0.68
C LYS A 143 -2.79 -31.61 -0.74
N PRO A 144 -3.75 -31.50 -1.69
CA PRO A 144 -4.73 -30.42 -1.63
C PRO A 144 -5.66 -30.64 -0.43
N SER A 145 -5.72 -29.68 0.48
CA SER A 145 -6.77 -29.64 1.50
C SER A 145 -8.03 -29.05 0.88
N VAL A 146 -9.16 -29.74 1.09
CA VAL A 146 -10.46 -29.21 0.66
C VAL A 146 -10.86 -28.09 1.62
N ILE A 147 -10.82 -26.85 1.16
CA ILE A 147 -11.34 -25.72 1.93
C ILE A 147 -12.82 -25.57 1.57
N ALA A 148 -13.68 -25.69 2.56
CA ALA A 148 -15.07 -25.30 2.42
C ALA A 148 -15.13 -23.77 2.24
N HIS A 149 -15.35 -23.34 1.01
CA HIS A 149 -15.61 -21.93 0.70
C HIS A 149 -17.01 -21.59 1.24
N ASN A 150 -17.06 -20.74 2.24
CA ASN A 150 -18.31 -20.16 2.68
C ASN A 150 -18.47 -18.80 1.98
N ASN A 151 -19.48 -18.67 1.12
CA ASN A 151 -19.79 -17.42 0.39
C ASN A 151 -20.39 -16.32 1.30
N SER A 152 -20.28 -16.45 2.62
CA SER A 152 -20.72 -15.42 3.55
C SER A 152 -19.82 -14.18 3.41
N ALA A 153 -20.46 -13.02 3.30
CA ALA A 153 -19.72 -11.76 3.37
C ALA A 153 -19.26 -11.52 4.81
N PHE A 154 -17.96 -11.39 5.00
CA PHE A 154 -17.34 -11.04 6.27
C PHE A 154 -17.01 -9.54 6.31
N ASP A 155 -16.99 -8.94 7.49
CA ASP A 155 -16.46 -7.58 7.65
C ASP A 155 -14.93 -7.63 7.51
N LEU A 156 -14.42 -7.07 6.42
CA LEU A 156 -12.99 -7.10 6.11
C LEU A 156 -12.16 -6.37 7.16
N LEU A 157 -12.71 -5.33 7.79
CA LEU A 157 -11.99 -4.63 8.86
C LEU A 157 -11.85 -5.52 10.09
N GLU A 158 -12.92 -6.23 10.49
CA GLU A 158 -12.86 -7.18 11.61
C GLU A 158 -11.86 -8.30 11.35
N LEU A 159 -11.87 -8.89 10.15
CA LEU A 159 -10.89 -9.90 9.75
C LEU A 159 -9.46 -9.33 9.78
N ARG A 160 -9.27 -8.11 9.28
CA ARG A 160 -7.96 -7.45 9.25
C ARG A 160 -7.44 -7.15 10.65
N GLU A 161 -8.29 -6.64 11.54
CA GLU A 161 -7.94 -6.37 12.94
C GLU A 161 -7.62 -7.67 13.71
N ALA A 162 -8.36 -8.74 13.49
CA ALA A 162 -8.09 -10.05 14.09
C ALA A 162 -6.74 -10.62 13.63
N ALA A 163 -6.38 -10.39 12.37
CA ALA A 163 -5.12 -10.90 11.80
C ALA A 163 -3.91 -10.04 12.15
N LEU A 164 -4.06 -8.72 12.16
CA LEU A 164 -2.96 -7.76 12.20
C LEU A 164 -2.93 -6.90 13.47
N GLY A 165 -3.92 -7.03 14.36
CA GLY A 165 -4.09 -6.15 15.53
C GLY A 165 -2.90 -6.08 16.48
N SER A 166 -2.06 -7.12 16.51
CA SER A 166 -0.85 -7.18 17.33
C SER A 166 0.43 -6.70 16.63
N CYS A 167 0.35 -6.35 15.33
CA CYS A 167 1.51 -5.90 14.57
C CYS A 167 1.64 -4.39 14.59
N ASP A 168 2.87 -3.89 14.61
CA ASP A 168 3.15 -2.53 14.19
C ASP A 168 2.78 -2.40 12.72
N ARG A 169 2.00 -1.37 12.36
CA ARG A 169 1.47 -1.25 11.00
C ARG A 169 0.93 0.13 10.68
N PHE A 170 0.74 0.38 9.39
CA PHE A 170 -0.15 1.45 8.95
C PHE A 170 -1.61 1.00 9.05
N ILE A 171 -2.44 1.80 9.71
CA ILE A 171 -3.86 1.55 9.94
C ILE A 171 -4.68 2.44 9.02
N TRP A 172 -5.42 1.83 8.11
CA TRP A 172 -6.44 2.48 7.31
C TRP A 172 -7.75 2.59 8.10
N ASP A 173 -8.49 3.68 7.95
CA ASP A 173 -9.87 3.73 8.46
C ASP A 173 -10.79 2.75 7.72
N LYS A 174 -11.94 2.42 8.33
CA LYS A 174 -12.89 1.44 7.80
C LYS A 174 -13.32 1.75 6.35
N ASN A 175 -13.57 3.01 6.05
CA ASN A 175 -14.02 3.40 4.72
C ASN A 175 -12.89 3.22 3.71
N SER A 176 -11.67 3.55 4.08
CA SER A 176 -10.48 3.42 3.23
C SER A 176 -10.14 1.96 2.95
N VAL A 177 -10.25 1.05 3.92
CA VAL A 177 -10.10 -0.41 3.69
C VAL A 177 -11.08 -0.90 2.64
N ASN A 178 -12.36 -0.62 2.80
CA ASN A 178 -13.38 -1.06 1.86
C ASN A 178 -13.20 -0.44 0.46
N LYS A 179 -12.79 0.83 0.38
CA LYS A 179 -12.51 1.50 -0.88
C LYS A 179 -11.28 0.90 -1.58
N ALA A 180 -10.21 0.63 -0.83
CA ALA A 180 -8.97 0.03 -1.34
C ALA A 180 -9.24 -1.37 -1.91
N VAL A 181 -9.93 -2.23 -1.15
CA VAL A 181 -10.28 -3.58 -1.63
C VAL A 181 -11.19 -3.51 -2.85
N LYS A 182 -12.20 -2.63 -2.85
CA LYS A 182 -13.08 -2.45 -4.01
C LYS A 182 -12.32 -1.96 -5.24
N LEU A 183 -11.40 -1.01 -5.06
CA LEU A 183 -10.56 -0.48 -6.13
C LEU A 183 -9.68 -1.59 -6.73
N SER A 184 -9.01 -2.36 -5.88
CA SER A 184 -8.17 -3.49 -6.25
C SER A 184 -8.97 -4.54 -7.07
N VAL A 185 -10.16 -4.92 -6.60
CA VAL A 185 -11.03 -5.86 -7.32
C VAL A 185 -11.54 -5.27 -8.65
N CYS A 186 -11.87 -3.98 -8.70
CA CYS A 186 -12.22 -3.31 -9.96
C CYS A 186 -11.05 -3.27 -10.95
N GLY A 187 -9.81 -3.22 -10.46
CA GLY A 187 -8.58 -3.31 -11.24
C GLY A 187 -8.22 -4.73 -11.71
N GLY A 188 -9.05 -5.74 -11.38
CA GLY A 188 -8.85 -7.12 -11.84
C GLY A 188 -8.28 -8.08 -10.78
N ASP A 189 -7.96 -7.60 -9.59
CA ASP A 189 -7.57 -8.45 -8.48
C ASP A 189 -8.74 -9.31 -7.99
N LYS A 190 -8.41 -10.39 -7.31
CA LYS A 190 -9.38 -11.32 -6.72
C LYS A 190 -9.35 -11.23 -5.21
N LEU A 191 -10.52 -11.37 -4.60
CA LEU A 191 -10.68 -11.43 -3.15
C LEU A 191 -11.03 -12.87 -2.75
N PHE A 192 -10.19 -13.46 -1.89
CA PHE A 192 -10.53 -14.65 -1.10
C PHE A 192 -10.87 -14.23 0.32
N GLN A 193 -11.91 -14.79 0.92
CA GLN A 193 -12.26 -14.54 2.32
C GLN A 193 -12.86 -15.78 2.98
N CYS A 194 -12.58 -15.93 4.26
CA CYS A 194 -13.19 -16.94 5.13
C CYS A 194 -13.23 -16.43 6.58
N CYS A 195 -13.76 -17.22 7.51
CA CYS A 195 -13.81 -16.81 8.93
C CYS A 195 -12.45 -16.62 9.61
N LYS A 196 -11.35 -17.02 8.98
CA LYS A 196 -9.97 -16.87 9.52
C LYS A 196 -9.25 -15.65 8.99
N GLY A 197 -9.72 -15.04 7.89
CA GLY A 197 -9.07 -13.90 7.26
C GLY A 197 -9.41 -13.75 5.78
N TYR A 198 -8.64 -12.93 5.09
CA TYR A 198 -8.79 -12.68 3.66
C TYR A 198 -7.45 -12.51 2.95
N SER A 199 -7.47 -12.65 1.63
CA SER A 199 -6.36 -12.33 0.74
C SER A 199 -6.85 -11.58 -0.49
N LEU A 200 -6.09 -10.53 -0.88
CA LEU A 200 -6.16 -9.92 -2.20
C LEU A 200 -5.02 -10.46 -3.06
N TYR A 201 -5.31 -10.87 -4.27
CA TYR A 201 -4.32 -11.46 -5.16
C TYR A 201 -4.67 -11.23 -6.64
N SER A 202 -3.64 -11.21 -7.48
CA SER A 202 -3.77 -11.22 -8.94
C SER A 202 -3.29 -12.55 -9.51
N ILE A 203 -3.72 -12.86 -10.73
CA ILE A 203 -3.23 -14.01 -11.50
C ILE A 203 -2.85 -13.52 -12.89
N ASN A 204 -1.56 -13.64 -13.23
CA ASN A 204 -1.03 -13.31 -14.53
C ASN A 204 -0.05 -14.42 -14.96
N ASP A 205 -0.11 -14.87 -16.20
CA ASP A 205 0.82 -15.83 -16.79
C ASP A 205 1.05 -17.09 -15.92
N ARG A 206 -0.02 -17.64 -15.35
CA ARG A 206 -0.01 -18.82 -14.46
C ARG A 206 0.73 -18.61 -13.13
N VAL A 207 0.95 -17.34 -12.74
CA VAL A 207 1.52 -16.94 -11.45
C VAL A 207 0.45 -16.22 -10.64
N CYS A 208 0.18 -16.68 -9.43
CA CYS A 208 -0.62 -15.96 -8.46
C CYS A 208 0.30 -15.04 -7.64
N THR A 209 -0.01 -13.75 -7.56
CA THR A 209 0.70 -12.80 -6.72
C THR A 209 -0.20 -12.30 -5.60
N VAL A 210 0.17 -12.57 -4.36
CA VAL A 210 -0.55 -12.14 -3.17
C VAL A 210 -0.15 -10.71 -2.85
N LYS A 211 -1.12 -9.80 -2.88
CA LYS A 211 -0.95 -8.36 -2.57
C LYS A 211 -1.21 -8.03 -1.10
N GLU A 212 -2.22 -8.67 -0.51
CA GLU A 212 -2.56 -8.58 0.92
C GLU A 212 -2.91 -9.97 1.43
N PHE A 213 -2.39 -10.32 2.62
CA PHE A 213 -2.66 -11.60 3.28
C PHE A 213 -2.90 -11.36 4.77
N ALA A 214 -4.14 -11.30 5.18
CA ALA A 214 -4.57 -10.99 6.54
C ALA A 214 -5.33 -12.18 7.14
N PHE A 215 -4.60 -13.10 7.76
CA PHE A 215 -5.15 -14.28 8.43
C PHE A 215 -4.70 -14.35 9.89
N SER A 216 -5.60 -14.74 10.77
CA SER A 216 -5.37 -14.87 12.22
C SER A 216 -4.53 -16.10 12.62
N CYS A 217 -4.19 -16.95 11.66
CA CYS A 217 -3.35 -18.14 11.84
C CYS A 217 -2.54 -18.38 10.57
N ASP A 218 -1.60 -19.33 10.60
CA ASP A 218 -0.99 -19.80 9.37
C ASP A 218 -2.07 -20.43 8.47
N PHE A 219 -2.25 -19.85 7.30
CA PHE A 219 -3.22 -20.27 6.29
C PHE A 219 -2.57 -20.37 4.91
N THR A 220 -1.26 -20.36 4.85
CA THR A 220 -0.50 -20.31 3.59
C THR A 220 -0.66 -21.57 2.76
N ALA A 221 -0.58 -22.75 3.38
CA ALA A 221 -0.74 -24.03 2.70
C ALA A 221 -2.17 -24.24 2.20
N GLU A 222 -3.17 -23.88 3.01
CA GLU A 222 -4.58 -23.96 2.64
C GLU A 222 -4.90 -23.02 1.48
N PHE A 223 -4.43 -21.77 1.56
CA PHE A 223 -4.63 -20.81 0.47
C PHE A 223 -3.94 -21.27 -0.82
N ALA A 224 -2.72 -21.81 -0.73
CA ALA A 224 -2.03 -22.37 -1.88
C ALA A 224 -2.82 -23.55 -2.49
N SER A 225 -3.34 -24.45 -1.64
CA SER A 225 -4.22 -25.55 -2.09
C SER A 225 -5.47 -25.04 -2.81
N TYR A 226 -6.09 -23.96 -2.28
CA TYR A 226 -7.25 -23.33 -2.92
C TYR A 226 -6.90 -22.79 -4.30
N ILE A 227 -5.84 -22.01 -4.42
CA ILE A 227 -5.40 -21.44 -5.70
C ILE A 227 -5.11 -22.54 -6.71
N PHE A 228 -4.29 -23.51 -6.35
CA PHE A 228 -3.91 -24.60 -7.27
C PHE A 228 -5.08 -25.54 -7.64
N SER A 229 -6.11 -25.67 -6.81
CA SER A 229 -7.28 -26.47 -7.12
C SER A 229 -8.27 -25.76 -8.05
N ASN A 230 -8.28 -24.41 -8.04
CA ASN A 230 -9.26 -23.60 -8.77
C ASN A 230 -8.67 -22.84 -9.97
N THR A 231 -7.38 -22.96 -10.23
CA THR A 231 -6.69 -22.26 -11.31
C THR A 231 -5.62 -23.16 -11.92
N ASP A 232 -5.05 -22.73 -13.03
CA ASP A 232 -3.91 -23.38 -13.69
C ASP A 232 -2.55 -22.78 -13.27
N CYS A 233 -2.52 -21.98 -12.18
CA CYS A 233 -1.27 -21.41 -11.67
C CYS A 233 -0.22 -22.49 -11.38
N GLU A 234 1.02 -22.20 -11.70
CA GLU A 234 2.19 -23.04 -11.41
C GLU A 234 2.90 -22.62 -10.14
N SER A 235 2.79 -21.33 -9.78
CA SER A 235 3.41 -20.79 -8.58
C SER A 235 2.55 -19.70 -7.94
N ILE A 236 2.82 -19.46 -6.64
CA ILE A 236 2.23 -18.40 -5.86
C ILE A 236 3.35 -17.61 -5.19
N ASN A 237 3.42 -16.31 -5.46
CA ASN A 237 4.31 -15.38 -4.79
C ASN A 237 3.58 -14.78 -3.59
N PHE A 238 4.01 -15.14 -2.40
CA PHE A 238 3.47 -14.61 -1.16
C PHE A 238 4.21 -13.35 -0.71
N SER A 239 3.44 -12.41 -0.17
CA SER A 239 3.93 -11.24 0.56
C SER A 239 3.11 -11.11 1.84
N LEU A 240 3.74 -11.34 2.99
CA LEU A 240 3.09 -11.43 4.30
C LEU A 240 3.66 -10.38 5.27
N PRO A 241 2.90 -9.98 6.31
CA PRO A 241 3.47 -9.29 7.46
C PRO A 241 4.66 -10.09 8.04
N CYS A 242 5.71 -9.40 8.48
CA CYS A 242 6.88 -10.09 9.08
C CYS A 242 6.52 -10.92 10.32
N SER A 243 5.50 -10.51 11.07
CA SER A 243 4.98 -11.22 12.22
C SER A 243 4.02 -12.37 11.89
N ALA A 244 3.53 -12.48 10.64
CA ALA A 244 2.58 -13.52 10.29
C ALA A 244 3.19 -14.93 10.45
N PRO A 245 2.45 -15.88 11.02
CA PRO A 245 2.89 -17.26 11.06
C PRO A 245 2.94 -17.84 9.64
N CYS A 246 3.98 -18.59 9.33
CA CYS A 246 4.21 -19.16 8.01
C CYS A 246 5.01 -20.45 8.13
N ALA A 247 4.56 -21.52 7.48
CA ALA A 247 5.24 -22.81 7.47
C ALA A 247 6.38 -22.90 6.44
N PHE A 248 6.50 -21.92 5.55
CA PHE A 248 7.52 -21.90 4.50
C PHE A 248 8.70 -21.02 4.89
N ASP A 249 9.89 -21.38 4.41
CA ASP A 249 11.07 -20.53 4.53
C ASP A 249 10.86 -19.24 3.74
N ALA A 250 11.06 -18.09 4.39
CA ALA A 250 10.79 -16.80 3.82
C ALA A 250 12.00 -15.87 3.91
N ALA A 251 12.22 -15.08 2.85
CA ALA A 251 13.13 -13.94 2.88
C ALA A 251 12.43 -12.72 3.49
N TYR A 252 13.20 -11.79 4.04
CA TYR A 252 12.72 -10.52 4.57
C TYR A 252 13.14 -9.41 3.63
N GLU A 253 12.18 -8.53 3.29
CA GLU A 253 12.42 -7.38 2.43
C GLU A 253 11.87 -6.11 3.08
N CYS A 254 12.62 -5.00 2.95
CA CYS A 254 12.08 -3.67 3.20
C CYS A 254 11.00 -3.36 2.16
N SER A 255 9.83 -2.94 2.62
CA SER A 255 8.66 -2.70 1.75
C SER A 255 8.16 -1.27 1.78
N GLY A 256 8.74 -0.41 2.62
CA GLY A 256 8.33 0.98 2.69
C GLY A 256 9.06 1.78 3.75
N GLU A 257 8.85 3.07 3.71
CA GLU A 257 9.54 4.06 4.54
C GLU A 257 8.55 5.01 5.20
N ALA A 258 8.98 5.64 6.29
CA ALA A 258 8.23 6.67 6.97
C ALA A 258 9.10 7.87 7.33
N LEU A 259 8.55 9.08 7.15
CA LEU A 259 9.13 10.33 7.61
C LEU A 259 8.50 10.72 8.95
N PRO A 260 9.27 10.72 10.05
CA PRO A 260 8.77 11.25 11.33
C PRO A 260 8.72 12.78 11.26
N LEU A 261 7.61 13.36 11.72
CA LEU A 261 7.36 14.81 11.70
C LEU A 261 7.43 15.45 13.10
N THR A 262 7.56 14.63 14.15
CA THR A 262 7.69 15.07 15.53
C THR A 262 8.84 14.34 16.22
N ILE A 263 9.36 14.92 17.31
CA ILE A 263 10.43 14.26 18.11
C ILE A 263 9.93 12.91 18.63
N GLU A 264 8.70 12.85 19.13
CA GLU A 264 8.10 11.61 19.63
C GLU A 264 7.99 10.52 18.53
N ALA A 265 7.62 10.92 17.32
CA ALA A 265 7.58 10.01 16.17
C ALA A 265 8.99 9.53 15.77
N ALA A 266 9.99 10.42 15.83
CA ALA A 266 11.39 10.07 15.56
C ALA A 266 11.93 9.07 16.60
N ASP A 267 11.62 9.26 17.88
CA ASP A 267 11.99 8.31 18.94
C ASP A 267 11.25 6.97 18.79
N ALA A 268 10.00 7.00 18.39
CA ALA A 268 9.20 5.79 18.20
C ALA A 268 9.70 4.94 17.02
N ILE A 269 10.01 5.55 15.89
CA ILE A 269 10.37 4.82 14.66
C ILE A 269 11.72 4.10 14.75
N ILE A 270 12.65 4.57 15.59
CA ILE A 270 13.97 3.92 15.80
C ILE A 270 13.78 2.49 16.34
N ASN A 271 12.69 2.24 17.06
CA ASN A 271 12.39 0.94 17.66
C ASN A 271 11.43 0.08 16.82
N VAL A 272 11.04 0.56 15.64
CA VAL A 272 10.17 -0.19 14.73
C VAL A 272 10.99 -1.22 13.98
N ASP A 273 10.65 -2.47 14.18
CA ASP A 273 11.22 -3.56 13.41
C ASP A 273 10.16 -4.14 12.48
N ASN A 274 10.22 -3.76 11.20
CA ASN A 274 9.39 -4.34 10.15
C ASN A 274 7.86 -4.20 10.35
N ALA A 275 7.36 -2.98 10.58
CA ALA A 275 5.94 -2.70 10.56
C ALA A 275 5.28 -3.16 9.24
N TYR A 276 3.98 -3.41 9.25
CA TYR A 276 3.26 -3.84 8.06
C TYR A 276 2.55 -2.66 7.37
N LEU A 277 2.87 -2.40 6.12
CA LEU A 277 2.24 -1.33 5.36
C LEU A 277 0.90 -1.74 4.75
N GLY A 278 0.80 -2.90 4.15
CA GLY A 278 -0.41 -3.51 3.57
C GLY A 278 -1.41 -2.59 2.86
N LEU A 279 -2.21 -3.11 1.94
CA LEU A 279 -3.17 -2.34 1.13
C LEU A 279 -2.52 -1.11 0.47
N THR A 280 -1.41 -1.31 -0.20
CA THR A 280 -0.59 -0.23 -0.78
C THR A 280 -1.19 0.41 -2.03
N LEU A 281 -2.35 -0.05 -2.48
CA LEU A 281 -3.11 0.45 -3.64
C LEU A 281 -2.41 0.21 -5.00
N ASP A 282 -1.46 -0.74 -5.07
CA ASP A 282 -0.68 -1.07 -6.28
C ASP A 282 -1.35 -2.17 -7.10
#